data_a7b2881361b9251b6421c90c677df04e
#
_entry.id   a7b2881361b9251b6421c90c677df04e
#
_cell.length_a   1.000
_cell.length_b   1.000
_cell.length_c   1.000
_cell.angle_alpha   90.00
_cell.angle_beta   90.00
_cell.angle_gamma   90.00
#
_symmetry.space_group_name_H-M   'P 1'
#
loop_
_entity.id
_entity.type
_entity.pdbx_description
1 polymer ?
#
loop_
_entity_poly.entity_id
_entity_poly.type
_entity_poly.pdbx_seq_one_letter_code
_entity_poly.pdbx_strand_id
1 'polypeptide(L)'
;MNEIIVSAASSKDGELIAEMSRQTFLDSFAAQNTKDDMDKFMNEQFSREKLIKEVEEPGSLFFLAWDDGQPVGYVHMRDGERYPEFGNFSSIEIARIYAVQAAIGKGVGSALLKMCLEVAKERERELIWLGVWEHNQRAINFYKKWGFEKFGEHEFVLGNDVQSDWLMKKKIM
;
A
#
# COMPACT_ATOMS: atom_id res chain seq x y z
N MET A 1 0.02 -20.38 -16.38
CA MET A 1 0.06 -19.32 -15.33
C MET A 1 -1.21 -19.39 -14.52
N ASN A 2 -1.08 -19.46 -13.21
CA ASN A 2 -2.25 -19.43 -12.34
C ASN A 2 -2.81 -18.01 -12.28
N GLU A 3 -4.11 -17.92 -12.17
CA GLU A 3 -4.79 -16.64 -12.01
C GLU A 3 -4.61 -16.13 -10.57
N ILE A 4 -4.29 -14.86 -10.43
CA ILE A 4 -4.23 -14.20 -9.13
C ILE A 4 -5.64 -13.85 -8.68
N ILE A 5 -6.06 -14.36 -7.54
CA ILE A 5 -7.39 -14.11 -6.99
C ILE A 5 -7.25 -13.11 -5.85
N VAL A 6 -8.04 -12.04 -5.90
CA VAL A 6 -8.06 -11.02 -4.85
C VAL A 6 -9.36 -11.11 -4.07
N SER A 7 -9.26 -11.22 -2.75
CA SER A 7 -10.42 -11.33 -1.88
C SER A 7 -10.32 -10.37 -0.69
N ALA A 8 -11.49 -9.94 -0.20
CA ALA A 8 -11.54 -9.09 0.99
C ALA A 8 -11.01 -9.85 2.21
N ALA A 9 -10.20 -9.16 3.01
CA ALA A 9 -9.69 -9.68 4.26
C ALA A 9 -10.53 -9.18 5.44
N SER A 10 -10.50 -9.91 6.53
CA SER A 10 -11.21 -9.57 7.76
C SER A 10 -10.25 -9.60 8.95
N SER A 11 -10.76 -9.33 10.15
CA SER A 11 -9.98 -9.42 11.37
C SER A 11 -9.34 -10.79 11.59
N LYS A 12 -9.91 -11.84 11.02
CA LYS A 12 -9.36 -13.20 11.06
C LYS A 12 -8.01 -13.31 10.35
N ASP A 13 -7.75 -12.42 9.42
CA ASP A 13 -6.53 -12.39 8.61
C ASP A 13 -5.46 -11.45 9.21
N GLY A 14 -5.72 -10.87 10.37
CA GLY A 14 -4.86 -9.87 10.98
C GLY A 14 -3.42 -10.32 11.16
N GLU A 15 -3.20 -11.53 11.66
CA GLU A 15 -1.84 -12.07 11.85
C GLU A 15 -1.13 -12.26 10.52
N LEU A 16 -1.81 -12.83 9.53
CA LEU A 16 -1.26 -13.03 8.20
C LEU A 16 -0.86 -11.69 7.56
N ILE A 17 -1.75 -10.71 7.64
CA ILE A 17 -1.50 -9.37 7.09
C ILE A 17 -0.33 -8.70 7.81
N ALA A 18 -0.26 -8.82 9.15
CA ALA A 18 0.85 -8.26 9.91
C ALA A 18 2.19 -8.88 9.51
N GLU A 19 2.25 -10.20 9.42
CA GLU A 19 3.47 -10.91 8.99
C GLU A 19 3.88 -10.51 7.58
N MET A 20 2.93 -10.51 6.65
CA MET A 20 3.19 -10.13 5.26
C MET A 20 3.62 -8.67 5.16
N SER A 21 2.97 -7.77 5.90
CA SER A 21 3.32 -6.34 5.93
C SER A 21 4.76 -6.14 6.39
N ARG A 22 5.16 -6.78 7.47
CA ARG A 22 6.51 -6.66 8.02
C ARG A 22 7.55 -7.24 7.05
N GLN A 23 7.30 -8.42 6.51
CA GLN A 23 8.24 -9.07 5.60
C GLN A 23 8.42 -8.30 4.30
N THR A 24 7.34 -7.85 3.68
CA THR A 24 7.41 -7.09 2.42
C THR A 24 8.08 -5.73 2.63
N PHE A 25 7.88 -5.09 3.79
CA PHE A 25 8.55 -3.84 4.10
C PHE A 25 10.07 -4.05 4.24
N LEU A 26 10.49 -5.07 4.98
CA LEU A 26 11.91 -5.41 5.12
C LEU A 26 12.53 -5.72 3.76
N ASP A 27 11.88 -6.55 2.96
CA ASP A 27 12.38 -6.93 1.63
C ASP A 27 12.52 -5.72 0.70
N SER A 28 11.61 -4.74 0.84
CA SER A 28 11.60 -3.55 -0.02
C SER A 28 12.62 -2.49 0.41
N PHE A 29 12.87 -2.31 1.70
CA PHE A 29 13.57 -1.13 2.22
C PHE A 29 14.82 -1.40 3.05
N ALA A 30 15.03 -2.61 3.56
CA ALA A 30 16.17 -2.89 4.44
C ALA A 30 17.52 -2.59 3.78
N ALA A 31 17.66 -2.86 2.50
CA ALA A 31 18.91 -2.67 1.76
C ALA A 31 19.31 -1.19 1.63
N GLN A 32 18.33 -0.28 1.64
CA GLN A 32 18.56 1.16 1.47
C GLN A 32 18.58 1.95 2.79
N ASN A 33 18.46 1.27 3.92
CA ASN A 33 18.37 1.92 5.23
C ASN A 33 19.34 1.26 6.21
N THR A 34 19.72 1.99 7.27
CA THR A 34 20.56 1.41 8.31
C THR A 34 19.76 0.41 9.15
N LYS A 35 20.46 -0.55 9.74
CA LYS A 35 19.83 -1.53 10.64
C LYS A 35 19.13 -0.83 11.80
N ASP A 36 19.76 0.21 12.38
CA ASP A 36 19.19 0.94 13.52
C ASP A 36 17.90 1.65 13.16
N ASP A 37 17.85 2.31 12.00
CA ASP A 37 16.62 2.97 11.52
C ASP A 37 15.53 1.97 11.24
N MET A 38 15.87 0.84 10.60
CA MET A 38 14.90 -0.23 10.33
C MET A 38 14.35 -0.85 11.61
N ASP A 39 15.23 -1.16 12.57
CA ASP A 39 14.81 -1.76 13.85
C ASP A 39 13.88 -0.81 14.60
N LYS A 40 14.21 0.48 14.65
CA LYS A 40 13.39 1.48 15.31
C LYS A 40 12.01 1.58 14.66
N PHE A 41 11.95 1.70 13.34
CA PHE A 41 10.69 1.76 12.61
C PHE A 41 9.85 0.50 12.83
N MET A 42 10.45 -0.68 12.65
CA MET A 42 9.74 -1.95 12.76
C MET A 42 9.20 -2.20 14.16
N ASN A 43 9.89 -1.74 15.21
CA ASN A 43 9.48 -1.95 16.58
C ASN A 43 8.50 -0.90 17.09
N GLU A 44 8.65 0.36 16.67
CA GLU A 44 7.83 1.47 17.18
C GLU A 44 6.61 1.79 16.32
N GLN A 45 6.78 1.81 15.00
CA GLN A 45 5.74 2.25 14.08
C GLN A 45 5.06 1.09 13.34
N PHE A 46 5.74 -0.03 13.21
CA PHE A 46 5.30 -1.15 12.36
C PHE A 46 5.31 -2.47 13.11
N SER A 47 4.95 -2.42 14.41
CA SER A 47 4.91 -3.61 15.25
C SER A 47 3.76 -4.53 14.83
N ARG A 48 3.91 -5.82 15.13
CA ARG A 48 2.89 -6.82 14.84
C ARG A 48 1.54 -6.45 15.47
N GLU A 49 1.55 -6.00 16.73
CA GLU A 49 0.33 -5.63 17.46
C GLU A 49 -0.39 -4.44 16.79
N LYS A 50 0.36 -3.43 16.37
CA LYS A 50 -0.22 -2.27 15.68
C LYS A 50 -0.83 -2.66 14.34
N LEU A 51 -0.16 -3.52 13.59
CA LEU A 51 -0.65 -3.98 12.28
C LEU A 51 -1.91 -4.84 12.41
N ILE A 52 -1.98 -5.70 13.43
CA ILE A 52 -3.18 -6.50 13.68
C ILE A 52 -4.37 -5.58 14.03
N LYS A 53 -4.15 -4.58 14.89
CA LYS A 53 -5.20 -3.62 15.26
C LYS A 53 -5.68 -2.82 14.07
N GLU A 54 -4.79 -2.48 13.17
CA GLU A 54 -5.12 -1.69 11.98
C GLU A 54 -6.16 -2.38 11.10
N VAL A 55 -6.11 -3.71 11.01
CA VAL A 55 -7.10 -4.48 10.24
C VAL A 55 -8.50 -4.35 10.82
N GLU A 56 -8.61 -4.08 12.11
CA GLU A 56 -9.89 -3.93 12.82
C GLU A 56 -10.40 -2.49 12.85
N GLU A 57 -9.59 -1.52 12.43
CA GLU A 57 -9.98 -0.11 12.48
C GLU A 57 -11.14 0.20 11.54
N PRO A 58 -12.17 0.95 12.01
CA PRO A 58 -13.26 1.40 11.15
C PRO A 58 -12.73 2.22 9.98
N GLY A 59 -13.23 1.96 8.78
CA GLY A 59 -12.78 2.66 7.57
C GLY A 59 -11.56 2.07 6.90
N SER A 60 -10.88 1.12 7.54
CA SER A 60 -9.79 0.36 6.92
C SER A 60 -10.34 -0.78 6.07
N LEU A 61 -9.80 -0.92 4.86
CA LEU A 61 -10.13 -2.00 3.95
C LEU A 61 -8.84 -2.74 3.60
N PHE A 62 -8.88 -4.06 3.73
CA PHE A 62 -7.75 -4.91 3.36
C PHE A 62 -8.19 -5.95 2.36
N PHE A 63 -7.35 -6.19 1.37
CA PHE A 63 -7.53 -7.26 0.40
C PHE A 63 -6.26 -8.10 0.34
N LEU A 64 -6.44 -9.40 0.14
CA LEU A 64 -5.34 -10.34 -0.04
C LEU A 64 -5.34 -10.87 -1.47
N ALA A 65 -4.17 -11.01 -2.03
CA ALA A 65 -3.97 -11.66 -3.33
C ALA A 65 -3.46 -13.08 -3.10
N TRP A 66 -4.00 -14.02 -3.84
CA TRP A 66 -3.74 -15.45 -3.71
C TRP A 66 -3.31 -16.03 -5.05
N ASP A 67 -2.30 -16.87 -5.02
CA ASP A 67 -1.86 -17.66 -6.17
C ASP A 67 -1.89 -19.13 -5.75
N ASP A 68 -2.80 -19.89 -6.34
CA ASP A 68 -2.97 -21.32 -6.04
C ASP A 68 -3.08 -21.59 -4.53
N GLY A 69 -3.91 -20.78 -3.84
CA GLY A 69 -4.14 -20.91 -2.40
C GLY A 69 -3.06 -20.36 -1.50
N GLN A 70 -1.99 -19.77 -2.06
CA GLN A 70 -0.92 -19.14 -1.28
C GLN A 70 -1.07 -17.63 -1.28
N PRO A 71 -0.92 -16.97 -0.11
CA PRO A 71 -1.00 -15.52 -0.06
C PRO A 71 0.26 -14.91 -0.68
N VAL A 72 0.08 -14.05 -1.69
CA VAL A 72 1.20 -13.48 -2.45
C VAL A 72 1.24 -11.95 -2.43
N GLY A 73 0.28 -11.32 -1.80
CA GLY A 73 0.28 -9.87 -1.69
C GLY A 73 -0.91 -9.35 -0.90
N TYR A 74 -0.88 -8.07 -0.59
CA TYR A 74 -1.99 -7.42 0.12
C TYR A 74 -2.06 -5.95 -0.25
N VAL A 75 -3.21 -5.36 0.03
CA VAL A 75 -3.40 -3.91 -0.06
C VAL A 75 -4.22 -3.43 1.12
N HIS A 76 -3.84 -2.26 1.64
CA HIS A 76 -4.57 -1.52 2.65
C HIS A 76 -5.09 -0.22 2.05
N MET A 77 -6.39 -0.02 2.09
CA MET A 77 -7.05 1.22 1.67
C MET A 77 -7.75 1.86 2.86
N ARG A 78 -7.86 3.18 2.82
CA ARG A 78 -8.56 3.97 3.86
C ARG A 78 -8.99 5.32 3.29
N ASP A 79 -9.81 6.06 4.04
CA ASP A 79 -10.22 7.39 3.60
C ASP A 79 -9.05 8.39 3.61
N GLY A 80 -8.08 8.24 4.47
CA GLY A 80 -6.84 9.03 4.43
C GLY A 80 -7.01 10.54 4.58
N GLU A 81 -5.91 11.27 4.39
CA GLU A 81 -5.89 12.72 4.47
C GLU A 81 -6.46 13.35 3.19
N ARG A 82 -6.93 14.59 3.33
CA ARG A 82 -7.34 15.40 2.19
C ARG A 82 -6.31 16.48 1.93
N TYR A 83 -5.96 16.65 0.69
CA TYR A 83 -5.01 17.67 0.25
C TYR A 83 -5.73 18.77 -0.55
N PRO A 84 -5.24 20.03 -0.46
CA PRO A 84 -5.84 21.14 -1.22
C PRO A 84 -5.94 20.87 -2.72
N GLU A 85 -5.01 20.09 -3.27
CA GLU A 85 -4.97 19.73 -4.69
C GLU A 85 -6.16 18.86 -5.11
N PHE A 86 -6.88 18.27 -4.16
CA PHE A 86 -8.10 17.50 -4.47
C PHE A 86 -9.31 18.39 -4.73
N GLY A 87 -9.27 19.64 -4.29
CA GLY A 87 -10.42 20.53 -4.41
C GLY A 87 -11.64 19.95 -3.68
N ASN A 88 -12.76 19.86 -4.38
CA ASN A 88 -14.00 19.30 -3.84
C ASN A 88 -14.19 17.82 -4.15
N PHE A 89 -13.22 17.19 -4.82
CA PHE A 89 -13.34 15.78 -5.19
C PHE A 89 -13.21 14.87 -3.96
N SER A 90 -14.06 13.86 -3.88
CA SER A 90 -13.97 12.81 -2.87
C SER A 90 -12.79 11.90 -3.19
N SER A 91 -12.10 11.41 -2.16
CA SER A 91 -10.88 10.64 -2.35
C SER A 91 -10.83 9.39 -1.47
N ILE A 92 -9.98 8.44 -1.88
CA ILE A 92 -9.63 7.26 -1.10
C ILE A 92 -8.13 7.03 -1.26
N GLU A 93 -7.48 6.60 -0.18
CA GLU A 93 -6.04 6.36 -0.16
C GLU A 93 -5.71 4.87 -0.29
N ILE A 94 -4.69 4.56 -1.10
CA ILE A 94 -3.98 3.29 -1.00
C ILE A 94 -2.84 3.53 -0.01
N ALA A 95 -3.02 3.04 1.23
CA ALA A 95 -2.02 3.26 2.28
C ALA A 95 -0.79 2.37 2.07
N ARG A 96 -0.99 1.12 1.66
CA ARG A 96 0.08 0.18 1.34
C ARG A 96 -0.40 -0.82 0.29
N ILE A 97 0.47 -1.19 -0.63
CA ILE A 97 0.23 -2.22 -1.63
C ILE A 97 1.56 -2.94 -1.90
N TYR A 98 1.60 -4.23 -1.65
CA TYR A 98 2.83 -5.02 -1.75
C TYR A 98 2.58 -6.42 -2.27
N ALA A 99 3.51 -6.91 -3.10
CA ALA A 99 3.62 -8.33 -3.44
C ALA A 99 4.77 -8.93 -2.64
N VAL A 100 4.66 -10.19 -2.24
CA VAL A 100 5.80 -10.90 -1.65
C VAL A 100 6.93 -10.97 -2.68
N GLN A 101 8.18 -10.99 -2.21
CA GLN A 101 9.35 -10.87 -3.09
C GLN A 101 9.36 -11.90 -4.22
N ALA A 102 9.04 -13.15 -3.91
CA ALA A 102 9.02 -14.23 -4.90
C ALA A 102 7.93 -14.06 -5.98
N ALA A 103 6.93 -13.23 -5.74
CA ALA A 103 5.81 -13.00 -6.65
C ALA A 103 5.89 -11.67 -7.41
N ILE A 104 6.93 -10.88 -7.17
CA ILE A 104 7.13 -9.62 -7.89
C ILE A 104 7.30 -9.90 -9.38
N GLY A 105 6.60 -9.11 -10.21
CA GLY A 105 6.63 -9.28 -11.67
C GLY A 105 5.66 -10.31 -12.21
N LYS A 106 4.85 -10.94 -11.35
CA LYS A 106 3.89 -11.99 -11.74
C LYS A 106 2.44 -11.50 -11.80
N GLY A 107 2.22 -10.19 -11.81
CA GLY A 107 0.88 -9.61 -11.95
C GLY A 107 0.13 -9.39 -10.64
N VAL A 108 0.75 -9.61 -9.48
CA VAL A 108 0.10 -9.43 -8.17
C VAL A 108 -0.26 -7.96 -7.96
N GLY A 109 0.68 -7.06 -8.19
CA GLY A 109 0.45 -5.62 -8.04
C GLY A 109 -0.68 -5.13 -8.92
N SER A 110 -0.73 -5.58 -10.17
CA SER A 110 -1.80 -5.21 -11.12
C SER A 110 -3.16 -5.72 -10.65
N ALA A 111 -3.23 -6.96 -10.17
CA ALA A 111 -4.48 -7.53 -9.66
C ALA A 111 -4.98 -6.74 -8.43
N LEU A 112 -4.09 -6.40 -7.51
CA LEU A 112 -4.43 -5.61 -6.33
C LEU A 112 -4.86 -4.19 -6.70
N LEU A 113 -4.14 -3.54 -7.60
CA LEU A 113 -4.47 -2.17 -8.02
C LEU A 113 -5.81 -2.12 -8.74
N LYS A 114 -6.09 -3.12 -9.57
CA LYS A 114 -7.40 -3.25 -10.22
C LYS A 114 -8.52 -3.32 -9.19
N MET A 115 -8.33 -4.11 -8.13
CA MET A 115 -9.31 -4.18 -7.04
C MET A 115 -9.49 -2.81 -6.37
N CYS A 116 -8.40 -2.07 -6.14
CA CYS A 116 -8.48 -0.73 -5.55
C CYS A 116 -9.31 0.23 -6.41
N LEU A 117 -9.13 0.18 -7.73
CA LEU A 117 -9.90 1.03 -8.64
C LEU A 117 -11.39 0.64 -8.65
N GLU A 118 -11.69 -0.64 -8.58
CA GLU A 118 -13.07 -1.14 -8.49
C GLU A 118 -13.73 -0.66 -7.19
N VAL A 119 -13.03 -0.76 -6.06
CA VAL A 119 -13.51 -0.29 -4.76
C VAL A 119 -13.77 1.22 -4.77
N ALA A 120 -12.84 2.00 -5.31
CA ALA A 120 -13.00 3.45 -5.42
C ALA A 120 -14.25 3.80 -6.23
N LYS A 121 -14.47 3.10 -7.33
CA LYS A 121 -15.63 3.29 -8.18
C LYS A 121 -16.94 2.91 -7.48
N GLU A 122 -16.97 1.75 -6.83
CA GLU A 122 -18.14 1.28 -6.07
C GLU A 122 -18.51 2.24 -4.93
N ARG A 123 -17.52 2.86 -4.31
CA ARG A 123 -17.72 3.83 -3.24
C ARG A 123 -17.93 5.26 -3.76
N GLU A 124 -18.06 5.41 -5.06
CA GLU A 124 -18.29 6.70 -5.70
C GLU A 124 -17.21 7.74 -5.35
N ARG A 125 -15.97 7.29 -5.20
CA ARG A 125 -14.82 8.19 -4.99
C ARG A 125 -14.34 8.71 -6.33
N GLU A 126 -14.03 9.98 -6.37
CA GLU A 126 -13.62 10.65 -7.59
C GLU A 126 -12.11 10.58 -7.82
N LEU A 127 -11.35 10.48 -6.74
CA LEU A 127 -9.89 10.37 -6.78
C LEU A 127 -9.41 9.20 -5.94
N ILE A 128 -8.33 8.57 -6.41
CA ILE A 128 -7.55 7.61 -5.63
C ILE A 128 -6.12 8.13 -5.57
N TRP A 129 -5.50 8.04 -4.39
CA TRP A 129 -4.16 8.59 -4.20
C TRP A 129 -3.29 7.70 -3.33
N LEU A 130 -1.99 7.93 -3.36
CA LEU A 130 -1.00 7.17 -2.60
C LEU A 130 0.25 8.01 -2.38
N GLY A 131 1.06 7.58 -1.40
CA GLY A 131 2.43 8.04 -1.23
C GLY A 131 3.38 6.93 -1.66
N VAL A 132 4.48 7.31 -2.31
CA VAL A 132 5.52 6.37 -2.75
C VAL A 132 6.89 7.00 -2.55
N TRP A 133 7.83 6.22 -1.99
CA TRP A 133 9.19 6.71 -1.77
C TRP A 133 9.80 7.24 -3.07
N GLU A 134 10.42 8.41 -3.01
CA GLU A 134 10.93 9.11 -4.19
C GLU A 134 11.96 8.31 -4.99
N HIS A 135 12.66 7.38 -4.34
CA HIS A 135 13.67 6.53 -4.99
C HIS A 135 13.13 5.17 -5.41
N ASN A 136 11.84 4.89 -5.19
CA ASN A 136 11.22 3.65 -5.63
C ASN A 136 10.76 3.77 -7.08
N GLN A 137 11.73 3.82 -7.98
CA GLN A 137 11.49 4.08 -9.40
C GLN A 137 10.58 3.02 -10.05
N ARG A 138 10.72 1.76 -9.63
CA ARG A 138 9.88 0.68 -10.16
C ARG A 138 8.40 0.92 -9.82
N ALA A 139 8.10 1.25 -8.58
CA ALA A 139 6.73 1.54 -8.15
C ALA A 139 6.19 2.80 -8.83
N ILE A 140 6.99 3.87 -8.90
CA ILE A 140 6.60 5.12 -9.57
C ILE A 140 6.24 4.85 -11.03
N ASN A 141 7.06 4.10 -11.74
CA ASN A 141 6.79 3.74 -13.14
C ASN A 141 5.52 2.90 -13.27
N PHE A 142 5.31 1.97 -12.35
CA PHE A 142 4.11 1.15 -12.29
C PHE A 142 2.85 2.02 -12.14
N TYR A 143 2.85 2.96 -11.19
CA TYR A 143 1.70 3.84 -10.98
C TYR A 143 1.46 4.78 -12.16
N LYS A 144 2.54 5.28 -12.77
CA LYS A 144 2.41 6.12 -13.97
C LYS A 144 1.73 5.37 -15.11
N LYS A 145 2.05 4.10 -15.31
CA LYS A 145 1.40 3.26 -16.33
C LYS A 145 -0.10 3.11 -16.09
N TRP A 146 -0.52 3.15 -14.83
CA TRP A 146 -1.94 3.10 -14.46
C TRP A 146 -2.62 4.46 -14.49
N GLY A 147 -1.91 5.52 -14.87
CA GLY A 147 -2.48 6.85 -15.03
C GLY A 147 -2.38 7.73 -13.78
N PHE A 148 -1.58 7.35 -12.80
CA PHE A 148 -1.31 8.20 -11.64
C PHE A 148 -0.33 9.31 -12.01
N GLU A 149 -0.54 10.51 -11.44
CA GLU A 149 0.33 11.69 -11.61
C GLU A 149 0.80 12.18 -10.25
N LYS A 150 2.05 12.65 -10.22
CA LYS A 150 2.58 13.31 -9.03
C LYS A 150 1.86 14.64 -8.81
N PHE A 151 1.42 14.92 -7.58
CA PHE A 151 0.83 16.21 -7.23
C PHE A 151 1.50 16.89 -6.04
N GLY A 152 2.41 16.22 -5.36
CA GLY A 152 3.11 16.79 -4.21
C GLY A 152 4.10 15.83 -3.62
N GLU A 153 4.61 16.19 -2.44
CA GLU A 153 5.53 15.39 -1.65
C GLU A 153 5.20 15.55 -0.18
N HIS A 154 5.53 14.55 0.61
CA HIS A 154 5.48 14.66 2.06
C HIS A 154 6.66 13.94 2.70
N GLU A 155 6.98 14.33 3.93
CA GLU A 155 8.04 13.67 4.69
C GLU A 155 7.54 12.35 5.26
N PHE A 156 8.44 11.36 5.23
CA PHE A 156 8.24 10.07 5.88
C PHE A 156 9.45 9.79 6.75
N VAL A 157 9.24 9.61 8.06
CA VAL A 157 10.32 9.35 8.99
C VAL A 157 10.48 7.84 9.20
N LEU A 158 11.62 7.30 8.76
CA LEU A 158 11.96 5.90 8.96
C LEU A 158 13.06 5.83 10.03
N GLY A 159 12.68 5.43 11.25
CA GLY A 159 13.59 5.49 12.38
C GLY A 159 13.96 6.94 12.68
N ASN A 160 15.22 7.33 12.48
CA ASN A 160 15.71 8.70 12.63
C ASN A 160 15.95 9.39 11.27
N ASP A 161 15.70 8.69 10.17
CA ASP A 161 15.96 9.21 8.83
C ASP A 161 14.71 9.84 8.25
N VAL A 162 14.79 11.13 7.90
CA VAL A 162 13.69 11.86 7.26
C VAL A 162 13.82 11.67 5.76
N GLN A 163 12.83 10.99 5.18
CA GLN A 163 12.77 10.68 3.76
C GLN A 163 11.63 11.44 3.11
N SER A 164 11.58 11.46 1.79
CA SER A 164 10.50 12.11 1.05
C SER A 164 9.76 11.09 0.21
N ASP A 165 8.43 11.13 0.30
CA ASP A 165 7.53 10.37 -0.55
C ASP A 165 6.90 11.30 -1.58
N TRP A 166 6.75 10.81 -2.80
CA TRP A 166 5.90 11.45 -3.79
C TRP A 166 4.45 11.15 -3.47
N LEU A 167 3.61 12.16 -3.58
CA LEU A 167 2.16 11.99 -3.54
C LEU A 167 1.67 11.90 -4.97
N MET A 168 0.95 10.82 -5.26
CA MET A 168 0.42 10.56 -6.61
C MET A 168 -1.08 10.35 -6.54
N LYS A 169 -1.80 10.80 -7.56
CA LYS A 169 -3.25 10.65 -7.65
C LYS A 169 -3.69 10.24 -9.05
N LYS A 170 -4.87 9.64 -9.09
CA LYS A 170 -5.56 9.29 -10.34
C LYS A 170 -7.03 9.65 -10.20
N LYS A 171 -7.57 10.27 -11.23
CA LYS A 171 -8.99 10.58 -11.33
C LYS A 171 -9.73 9.32 -11.77
N ILE A 172 -10.80 8.94 -11.05
CA ILE A 172 -11.55 7.72 -11.36
C ILE A 172 -12.56 7.95 -12.48
N MET A 173 -13.09 9.17 -12.56
CA MET A 173 -14.08 9.53 -13.59
C MET A 173 -13.65 10.77 -14.34
#